data_f14e6626ffc9e249c94560935fbdb3ca
#
_entry.id   f14e6626ffc9e249c94560935fbdb3ca
#
_cell.length_a   1.000
_cell.length_b   1.000
_cell.length_c   1.000
_cell.angle_alpha   90.00
_cell.angle_beta   90.00
_cell.angle_gamma   90.00
#
_symmetry.space_group_name_H-M   'P 1'
#
loop_
_entity.id
_entity.type
_entity.pdbx_description
1 polymer ?
#
loop_
_entity_poly.entity_id
_entity_poly.type
_entity_poly.pdbx_seq_one_letter_code
_entity_poly.pdbx_strand_id
1 'polypeptide(L)'
;MKRIEWTGQAKADVRNLDKPTAIRVLHALHRFIESGAGDLKALQGNAEELRLRIGDYRFFFVHTADDAIEVRRVRHRREAYR
;
A
#
# COMPACT_ATOMS: atom_id res chain seq x y z
N MET A 1 -2.04 16.48 6.11
CA MET A 1 -1.49 15.11 6.17
C MET A 1 -2.59 14.12 5.86
N LYS A 2 -2.32 13.16 5.00
CA LYS A 2 -3.33 12.18 4.62
C LYS A 2 -3.53 11.13 5.71
N ARG A 3 -4.79 10.72 5.88
CA ARG A 3 -5.15 9.65 6.80
C ARG A 3 -5.04 8.31 6.09
N ILE A 4 -4.51 7.32 6.79
CA ILE A 4 -4.40 5.96 6.27
C ILE A 4 -5.39 5.07 7.00
N GLU A 5 -6.26 4.41 6.23
CA GLU A 5 -7.18 3.41 6.75
C GLU A 5 -6.76 2.03 6.25
N TRP A 6 -7.03 1.00 7.02
CA TRP A 6 -6.62 -0.36 6.71
C TRP A 6 -7.81 -1.30 6.75
N THR A 7 -7.96 -2.10 5.71
CA THR A 7 -8.94 -3.18 5.75
C THR A 7 -8.43 -4.31 6.65
N GLY A 8 -9.34 -5.20 7.03
CA GLY A 8 -8.92 -6.39 7.79
C GLY A 8 -7.89 -7.22 7.04
N GLN A 9 -8.06 -7.37 5.73
CA GLN A 9 -7.11 -8.10 4.91
C GLN A 9 -5.72 -7.44 4.92
N ALA A 10 -5.68 -6.12 4.77
CA ALA A 10 -4.41 -5.39 4.78
C ALA A 10 -3.71 -5.51 6.14
N LYS A 11 -4.46 -5.43 7.23
CA LYS A 11 -3.90 -5.62 8.56
C LYS A 11 -3.29 -7.01 8.72
N ALA A 12 -3.98 -8.04 8.24
CA ALA A 12 -3.47 -9.40 8.30
C ALA A 12 -2.22 -9.56 7.44
N ASP A 13 -2.21 -8.96 6.26
CA ASP A 13 -1.05 -9.02 5.37
C ASP A 13 0.19 -8.43 6.03
N VAL A 14 0.05 -7.27 6.68
CA VAL A 14 1.18 -6.64 7.36
C VAL A 14 1.66 -7.47 8.54
N ARG A 15 0.73 -8.05 9.29
CA ARG A 15 1.09 -8.92 10.43
C ARG A 15 1.84 -10.17 10.01
N ASN A 16 1.67 -10.61 8.77
CA ASN A 16 2.38 -11.77 8.24
C ASN A 16 3.80 -11.44 7.76
N LEU A 17 4.18 -10.17 7.73
CA LEU A 17 5.54 -9.77 7.41
C LEU A 17 6.43 -9.92 8.62
N ASP A 18 7.72 -10.21 8.41
CA ASP A 18 8.68 -10.14 9.51
C ASP A 18 8.77 -8.68 10.00
N LYS A 19 9.11 -8.50 11.26
CA LYS A 19 9.07 -7.18 11.90
C LYS A 19 9.92 -6.13 11.19
N PRO A 20 11.18 -6.39 10.83
CA PRO A 20 11.97 -5.38 10.12
C PRO A 20 11.37 -4.98 8.78
N THR A 21 10.81 -5.93 8.04
CA THR A 21 10.17 -5.66 6.77
C THR A 21 8.92 -4.82 6.97
N ALA A 22 8.09 -5.18 7.95
CA ALA A 22 6.87 -4.41 8.25
C ALA A 22 7.19 -2.96 8.58
N ILE A 23 8.21 -2.71 9.40
CA ILE A 23 8.63 -1.35 9.75
C ILE A 23 9.08 -0.60 8.51
N ARG A 24 9.88 -1.22 7.67
CA ARG A 24 10.41 -0.59 6.46
C ARG A 24 9.30 -0.20 5.49
N VAL A 25 8.34 -1.11 5.25
CA VAL A 25 7.26 -0.81 4.31
C VAL A 25 6.30 0.24 4.86
N LEU A 26 6.05 0.23 6.17
CA LEU A 26 5.21 1.26 6.79
C LEU A 26 5.87 2.64 6.73
N HIS A 27 7.17 2.73 6.96
CA HIS A 27 7.90 3.99 6.81
C HIS A 27 7.84 4.51 5.37
N ALA A 28 8.01 3.63 4.40
CA ALA A 28 7.95 4.02 3.00
C ALA A 28 6.55 4.50 2.61
N LEU A 29 5.49 3.86 3.13
CA LEU A 29 4.12 4.28 2.89
C LEU A 29 3.86 5.67 3.47
N HIS A 30 4.31 5.91 4.70
CA HIS A 30 4.17 7.23 5.31
C HIS A 30 4.90 8.31 4.53
N ARG A 31 6.11 8.00 4.08
CA ARG A 31 6.90 8.94 3.26
C ARG A 31 6.18 9.26 1.96
N PHE A 32 5.59 8.25 1.31
CA PHE A 32 4.81 8.47 0.10
C PHE A 32 3.64 9.42 0.36
N ILE A 33 2.92 9.21 1.45
CA ILE A 33 1.74 10.02 1.78
C ILE A 33 2.12 11.47 2.08
N GLU A 34 3.25 11.69 2.75
CA GLU A 34 3.70 13.03 3.09
C GLU A 34 4.29 13.78 1.91
N SER A 35 5.03 13.10 1.05
CA SER A 35 5.80 13.76 -0.02
C SER A 35 5.30 13.46 -1.42
N GLY A 36 4.44 12.47 -1.58
CA GLY A 36 4.04 11.98 -2.90
C GLY A 36 5.11 11.17 -3.61
N ALA A 37 6.25 10.93 -2.96
CA ALA A 37 7.34 10.17 -3.57
C ALA A 37 7.05 8.67 -3.52
N GLY A 38 7.22 8.00 -4.65
CA GLY A 38 7.02 6.57 -4.72
C GLY A 38 6.75 6.10 -6.13
N ASP A 39 6.80 4.79 -6.31
CA ASP A 39 6.54 4.15 -7.59
C ASP A 39 5.07 3.75 -7.65
N LEU A 40 4.24 4.67 -8.10
CA LEU A 40 2.79 4.56 -8.10
C LEU A 40 2.26 4.28 -9.49
N LYS A 41 1.37 3.30 -9.60
CA LYS A 41 0.71 2.98 -10.87
C LYS A 41 -0.77 2.67 -10.64
N ALA A 42 -1.63 3.17 -11.53
CA ALA A 42 -3.02 2.74 -11.57
C ALA A 42 -3.07 1.32 -12.15
N LEU A 43 -3.92 0.47 -11.57
CA LEU A 43 -4.11 -0.88 -12.08
C LEU A 43 -4.98 -0.82 -13.33
N GLN A 44 -4.56 -1.57 -14.34
CA GLN A 44 -5.29 -1.67 -15.58
C GLN A 44 -6.66 -2.33 -15.33
N GLY A 45 -7.71 -1.73 -15.88
CA GLY A 45 -9.07 -2.24 -15.72
C GLY A 45 -9.74 -1.85 -14.41
N ASN A 46 -9.04 -1.17 -13.51
CA ASN A 46 -9.59 -0.68 -12.26
C ASN A 46 -9.00 0.69 -11.94
N ALA A 47 -9.63 1.75 -12.46
CA ALA A 47 -9.12 3.10 -12.37
C ALA A 47 -9.09 3.64 -10.93
N GLU A 48 -9.87 3.05 -10.03
CA GLU A 48 -9.94 3.51 -8.65
C GLU A 48 -8.86 2.92 -7.75
N GLU A 49 -8.33 1.75 -8.10
CA GLU A 49 -7.32 1.09 -7.29
C GLU A 49 -5.93 1.46 -7.79
N LEU A 50 -5.10 1.86 -6.85
CA LEU A 50 -3.71 2.23 -7.13
C LEU A 50 -2.76 1.22 -6.52
N ARG A 51 -1.59 1.10 -7.11
CA ARG A 51 -0.56 0.19 -6.63
C ARG A 51 0.71 0.97 -6.34
N LEU A 52 1.19 0.89 -5.10
CA LEU A 52 2.45 1.49 -4.70
C LEU A 52 3.48 0.39 -4.50
N ARG A 53 4.57 0.48 -5.22
CA ARG A 53 5.69 -0.46 -5.10
C ARG A 53 6.66 0.01 -4.03
N ILE A 54 6.94 -0.87 -3.07
CA ILE A 54 7.93 -0.64 -2.02
C ILE A 54 8.82 -1.88 -1.95
N GLY A 55 10.01 -1.81 -2.53
CA GLY A 55 10.90 -2.97 -2.62
C GLY A 55 10.24 -4.12 -3.36
N ASP A 56 10.15 -5.28 -2.71
CA ASP A 56 9.50 -6.46 -3.28
C ASP A 56 8.02 -6.54 -2.97
N TYR A 57 7.46 -5.50 -2.35
CA TYR A 57 6.07 -5.50 -1.92
C TYR A 57 5.24 -4.53 -2.72
N ARG A 58 3.94 -4.81 -2.80
CA ARG A 58 2.95 -3.99 -3.49
C ARG A 58 1.83 -3.66 -2.53
N PHE A 59 1.54 -2.38 -2.37
CA PHE A 59 0.39 -1.90 -1.61
C PHE A 59 -0.72 -1.56 -2.60
N PHE A 60 -1.89 -2.16 -2.38
CA PHE A 60 -3.06 -1.87 -3.19
C PHE A 60 -4.00 -1.00 -2.35
N PHE A 61 -4.32 0.18 -2.85
CA PHE A 61 -5.13 1.12 -2.09
C PHE A 61 -6.02 1.96 -2.99
N VAL A 62 -7.01 2.61 -2.38
CA VAL A 62 -7.91 3.54 -3.07
C VAL A 62 -7.97 4.84 -2.29
N HIS A 63 -8.31 5.91 -2.96
CA HIS A 63 -8.63 7.16 -2.29
C HIS A 63 -10.07 7.09 -1.82
N THR A 64 -10.30 7.33 -0.51
CA THR A 64 -11.64 7.33 0.08
C THR A 64 -12.15 8.72 0.32
N ALA A 65 -11.22 9.70 0.42
CA ALA A 65 -11.51 11.13 0.55
C ALA A 65 -10.27 11.88 0.08
N ASP A 66 -10.37 13.22 -0.01
CA ASP A 66 -9.26 14.04 -0.51
C ASP A 66 -7.98 13.84 0.29
N ASP A 67 -8.11 13.60 1.60
CA ASP A 67 -6.97 13.45 2.49
C ASP A 67 -6.86 12.03 3.08
N ALA A 68 -7.53 11.04 2.50
CA ALA A 68 -7.54 9.70 3.04
C ALA A 68 -7.31 8.65 1.97
N ILE A 69 -6.58 7.59 2.34
CA ILE A 69 -6.44 6.40 1.52
C ILE A 69 -6.82 5.18 2.35
N GLU A 70 -7.32 4.16 1.66
CA GLU A 70 -7.62 2.87 2.28
C GLU A 70 -6.73 1.81 1.66
N VAL A 71 -5.85 1.21 2.48
CA VAL A 71 -5.00 0.11 2.03
C VAL A 71 -5.83 -1.16 2.09
N ARG A 72 -5.99 -1.82 0.96
CA ARG A 72 -6.84 -2.99 0.82
C ARG A 72 -6.09 -4.30 0.96
N ARG A 73 -4.85 -4.35 0.50
CA ARG A 73 -4.01 -5.54 0.62
C ARG A 73 -2.56 -5.16 0.41
N VAL A 74 -1.68 -6.01 0.92
CA VAL A 74 -0.24 -5.90 0.74
C VAL A 74 0.25 -7.26 0.25
N ARG A 75 0.97 -7.30 -0.86
CA ARG A 75 1.42 -8.56 -1.46
C ARG A 75 2.89 -8.50 -1.79
N HIS A 76 3.55 -9.63 -1.64
CA HIS A 76 4.90 -9.80 -2.18
C HIS A 76 4.79 -9.84 -3.70
N ARG A 77 5.85 -9.39 -4.40
CA ARG A 77 5.83 -9.32 -5.86
C ARG A 77 5.42 -10.63 -6.53
N ARG A 78 5.77 -11.78 -5.90
CA ARG A 78 5.39 -13.09 -6.42
C ARG A 78 3.89 -13.34 -6.35
N GLU A 79 3.23 -12.77 -5.36
CA GLU A 79 1.80 -12.96 -5.13
C GLU A 79 0.95 -11.94 -5.88
N ALA A 80 1.51 -10.76 -6.16
CA ALA A 80 0.75 -9.67 -6.74
C ALA A 80 0.27 -9.95 -8.17
N TYR A 81 0.90 -10.88 -8.85
CA TYR A 81 0.63 -11.19 -10.25
C TYR A 81 0.10 -12.61 -10.46
N ARG A 82 -0.38 -13.24 -9.42
CA ARG A 82 -1.02 -14.54 -9.52
C ARG A 82 -2.48 -14.42 -9.93
#